data_a2a00a755fccb186b619de24a6045e37
#
_entry.id   a2a00a755fccb186b619de24a6045e37
#
_cell.length_a   1.000
_cell.length_b   1.000
_cell.length_c   1.000
_cell.angle_alpha   90.00
_cell.angle_beta   90.00
_cell.angle_gamma   90.00
#
_symmetry.space_group_name_H-M   'P 1'
#
loop_
_entity.id
_entity.type
_entity.pdbx_description
1 polymer ?
#
loop_
_entity_poly.entity_id
_entity_poly.type
_entity_poly.pdbx_seq_one_letter_code
_entity_poly.pdbx_strand_id
1 'polypeptide(L)'
;QEEKDFYDNLDLNVTAHKQLIYPYLKHCDKMPQTTSEYCFDRMYRVQVTWDTYMAQNTAKIANKVIKTPKDKLLVFAGALHIEQSLGIPLRFSRLSNLPFISISNEKIENDKDLKIDTNKADFVYIYESLEKKSK
;
A
#
# COMPACT_ATOMS: atom_id res chain seq x y z
N GLN A 1 -15.20 -1.21 22.98
CA GLN A 1 -14.00 -0.45 23.44
C GLN A 1 -12.81 -0.71 22.50
N GLU A 2 -12.43 -1.96 22.24
CA GLU A 2 -11.27 -2.32 21.37
C GLU A 2 -11.40 -1.75 19.93
N GLU A 3 -12.58 -1.79 19.35
CA GLU A 3 -12.83 -1.25 18.00
C GLU A 3 -12.66 0.28 17.99
N LYS A 4 -13.17 0.98 18.99
CA LYS A 4 -13.00 2.42 19.10
C LYS A 4 -11.53 2.79 19.27
N ASP A 5 -10.82 2.10 20.16
CA ASP A 5 -9.40 2.32 20.41
C ASP A 5 -8.57 2.08 19.14
N PHE A 6 -8.97 1.14 18.28
CA PHE A 6 -8.33 0.91 16.99
C PHE A 6 -8.46 2.13 16.07
N TYR A 7 -9.67 2.69 15.91
CA TYR A 7 -9.90 3.83 15.03
C TYR A 7 -9.28 5.13 15.56
N ASP A 8 -9.23 5.31 16.88
CA ASP A 8 -8.64 6.50 17.51
C ASP A 8 -7.11 6.52 17.40
N ASN A 9 -6.47 5.36 17.20
CA ASN A 9 -5.01 5.21 17.10
C ASN A 9 -4.50 5.08 15.65
N LEU A 10 -5.32 5.38 14.63
CA LEU A 10 -4.86 5.40 13.25
C LEU A 10 -3.87 6.54 13.00
N ASP A 11 -2.67 6.22 12.48
CA ASP A 11 -1.72 7.23 12.04
C ASP A 11 -2.12 7.83 10.70
N LEU A 12 -2.84 8.94 10.77
CA LEU A 12 -3.32 9.71 9.61
C LEU A 12 -2.34 10.81 9.17
N ASN A 13 -1.18 10.94 9.82
CA ASN A 13 -0.28 12.09 9.62
C ASN A 13 0.94 11.79 8.73
N VAL A 14 0.92 10.68 8.00
CA VAL A 14 1.98 10.32 7.05
C VAL A 14 1.80 11.10 5.76
N THR A 15 2.44 12.28 5.65
CA THR A 15 2.33 13.19 4.49
C THR A 15 2.69 12.51 3.17
N ALA A 16 3.78 11.75 3.13
CA ALA A 16 4.19 11.03 1.92
C ALA A 16 3.13 10.01 1.47
N HIS A 17 2.47 9.32 2.42
CA HIS A 17 1.38 8.40 2.09
C HIS A 17 0.14 9.13 1.55
N LYS A 18 -0.21 10.29 2.13
CA LYS A 18 -1.28 11.13 1.57
C LYS A 18 -0.97 11.53 0.12
N GLN A 19 0.25 11.96 -0.16
CA GLN A 19 0.68 12.35 -1.51
C GLN A 19 0.63 11.18 -2.49
N LEU A 20 0.97 9.97 -2.06
CA LEU A 20 0.86 8.76 -2.87
C LEU A 20 -0.60 8.44 -3.21
N ILE A 21 -1.51 8.57 -2.26
CA ILE A 21 -2.92 8.17 -2.41
C ILE A 21 -3.75 9.24 -3.16
N TYR A 22 -3.43 10.52 -3.00
CA TYR A 22 -4.19 11.63 -3.56
C TYR A 22 -4.51 11.49 -5.07
N PRO A 23 -3.56 11.12 -5.97
CA PRO A 23 -3.84 10.99 -7.39
C PRO A 23 -4.96 9.99 -7.74
N TYR A 24 -5.19 9.01 -6.87
CA TYR A 24 -6.23 7.98 -7.04
C TYR A 24 -7.60 8.43 -6.53
N LEU A 25 -7.65 9.53 -5.78
CA LEU A 25 -8.86 10.13 -5.22
C LEU A 25 -9.34 11.37 -5.98
N LYS A 26 -8.91 11.58 -7.22
CA LYS A 26 -9.25 12.74 -8.07
C LYS A 26 -10.76 12.94 -8.29
N HIS A 27 -11.59 11.93 -8.04
CA HIS A 27 -13.03 12.11 -8.06
C HIS A 27 -13.51 13.09 -6.98
N CYS A 28 -12.78 13.22 -5.86
CA CYS A 28 -13.07 14.20 -4.83
C CYS A 28 -12.88 15.65 -5.32
N ASP A 29 -11.96 15.90 -6.25
CA ASP A 29 -11.68 17.23 -6.80
C ASP A 29 -12.87 17.81 -7.62
N LYS A 30 -13.78 16.94 -8.07
CA LYS A 30 -14.99 17.35 -8.79
C LYS A 30 -16.11 17.86 -7.89
N MET A 31 -15.90 17.82 -6.58
CA MET A 31 -16.88 18.26 -5.58
C MET A 31 -16.59 19.72 -5.18
N PRO A 32 -17.57 20.46 -4.59
CA PRO A 32 -17.29 21.74 -3.96
C PRO A 32 -16.17 21.64 -2.92
N GLN A 33 -15.35 22.66 -2.77
CA GLN A 33 -14.10 22.61 -1.98
C GLN A 33 -14.25 21.98 -0.59
N THR A 34 -15.23 22.40 0.20
CA THR A 34 -15.48 21.85 1.54
C THR A 34 -15.84 20.37 1.53
N THR A 35 -16.50 19.91 0.47
CA THR A 35 -16.88 18.50 0.27
C THR A 35 -15.71 17.69 -0.25
N SER A 36 -14.84 18.31 -1.06
CA SER A 36 -13.63 17.69 -1.62
C SER A 36 -12.64 17.32 -0.50
N GLU A 37 -12.33 18.24 0.40
CA GLU A 37 -11.46 17.98 1.55
C GLU A 37 -12.01 16.87 2.44
N TYR A 38 -13.31 16.93 2.77
CA TYR A 38 -13.97 15.89 3.55
C TYR A 38 -13.96 14.53 2.84
N CYS A 39 -14.19 14.51 1.53
CA CYS A 39 -14.14 13.31 0.71
C CYS A 39 -12.73 12.68 0.77
N PHE A 40 -11.68 13.50 0.55
CA PHE A 40 -10.30 13.02 0.61
C PHE A 40 -9.95 12.46 1.99
N ASP A 41 -10.21 13.21 3.06
CA ASP A 41 -9.88 12.76 4.42
C ASP A 41 -10.59 11.48 4.79
N ARG A 42 -11.86 11.34 4.41
CA ARG A 42 -12.64 10.13 4.65
C ARG A 42 -12.07 8.93 3.89
N MET A 43 -11.78 9.10 2.60
CA MET A 43 -11.24 8.02 1.76
C MET A 43 -9.82 7.64 2.19
N TYR A 44 -9.00 8.64 2.56
CA TYR A 44 -7.68 8.39 3.09
C TYR A 44 -7.72 7.63 4.43
N ARG A 45 -8.66 7.98 5.31
CA ARG A 45 -8.89 7.23 6.56
C ARG A 45 -9.25 5.77 6.29
N VAL A 46 -10.08 5.49 5.28
CA VAL A 46 -10.41 4.12 4.85
C VAL A 46 -9.15 3.37 4.41
N GLN A 47 -8.31 3.99 3.56
CA GLN A 47 -7.04 3.39 3.13
C GLN A 47 -6.14 3.06 4.33
N VAL A 48 -5.94 4.00 5.23
CA VAL A 48 -5.11 3.82 6.44
C VAL A 48 -5.68 2.74 7.35
N THR A 49 -7.00 2.65 7.47
CA THR A 49 -7.68 1.58 8.23
C THR A 49 -7.33 0.20 7.67
N TRP A 50 -7.46 0.02 6.36
CA TRP A 50 -7.10 -1.22 5.69
C TRP A 50 -5.62 -1.58 5.87
N ASP A 51 -4.72 -0.62 5.64
CA ASP A 51 -3.28 -0.81 5.79
C ASP A 51 -2.91 -1.23 7.22
N THR A 52 -3.51 -0.57 8.22
CA THR A 52 -3.26 -0.85 9.62
C THR A 52 -3.75 -2.25 9.99
N TYR A 53 -4.96 -2.60 9.60
CA TYR A 53 -5.54 -3.91 9.87
C TYR A 53 -4.76 -5.05 9.20
N MET A 54 -4.39 -4.87 7.93
CA MET A 54 -3.57 -5.85 7.21
C MET A 54 -2.18 -6.00 7.84
N ALA A 55 -1.54 -4.90 8.23
CA ALA A 55 -0.24 -4.94 8.91
C ALA A 55 -0.30 -5.66 10.26
N GLN A 56 -1.34 -5.41 11.06
CA GLN A 56 -1.53 -6.09 12.36
C GLN A 56 -1.71 -7.59 12.16
N ASN A 57 -2.56 -8.01 11.23
CA ASN A 57 -2.75 -9.43 10.94
C ASN A 57 -1.47 -10.06 10.38
N THR A 58 -0.76 -9.37 9.51
CA THR A 58 0.54 -9.83 8.98
C THR A 58 1.54 -10.04 10.12
N ALA A 59 1.69 -9.06 11.03
CA ALA A 59 2.61 -9.17 12.18
C ALA A 59 2.21 -10.33 13.11
N LYS A 60 0.92 -10.48 13.39
CA LYS A 60 0.40 -11.58 14.21
C LYS A 60 0.72 -12.95 13.60
N ILE A 61 0.50 -13.10 12.29
CA ILE A 61 0.78 -14.34 11.58
C ILE A 61 2.29 -14.58 11.49
N ALA A 62 3.08 -13.56 11.12
CA ALA A 62 4.53 -13.65 11.00
C ALA A 62 5.16 -14.13 12.32
N ASN A 63 4.79 -13.52 13.45
CA ASN A 63 5.28 -13.92 14.76
C ASN A 63 4.90 -15.37 15.13
N LYS A 64 3.80 -15.87 14.57
CA LYS A 64 3.37 -17.25 14.79
C LYS A 64 4.12 -18.26 13.92
N VAL A 65 4.41 -17.91 12.66
CA VAL A 65 4.90 -18.89 11.66
C VAL A 65 6.40 -18.77 11.38
N ILE A 66 7.02 -17.59 11.52
CA ILE A 66 8.44 -17.39 11.31
C ILE A 66 9.18 -17.77 12.60
N LYS A 67 9.87 -18.90 12.59
CA LYS A 67 10.63 -19.42 13.74
C LYS A 67 12.12 -19.53 13.45
N THR A 68 12.48 -19.61 12.19
CA THR A 68 13.87 -19.75 11.74
C THR A 68 14.13 -18.78 10.58
N PRO A 69 15.38 -18.44 10.27
CA PRO A 69 15.72 -17.61 9.10
C PRO A 69 15.32 -18.23 7.74
N LYS A 70 14.99 -19.51 7.71
CA LYS A 70 14.53 -20.21 6.50
C LYS A 70 13.03 -20.02 6.25
N ASP A 71 12.26 -19.69 7.28
CA ASP A 71 10.82 -19.51 7.15
C ASP A 71 10.51 -18.23 6.37
N LYS A 72 9.49 -18.27 5.53
CA LYS A 72 9.03 -17.16 4.71
C LYS A 72 7.53 -17.01 4.82
N LEU A 73 7.07 -15.78 4.91
CA LEU A 73 5.66 -15.40 4.79
C LEU A 73 5.51 -14.50 3.56
N LEU A 74 4.64 -14.90 2.64
CA LEU A 74 4.25 -14.07 1.50
C LEU A 74 2.93 -13.39 1.79
N VAL A 75 2.87 -12.09 1.54
CA VAL A 75 1.67 -11.25 1.71
C VAL A 75 1.35 -10.61 0.37
N PHE A 76 0.14 -10.83 -0.12
CA PHE A 76 -0.35 -10.24 -1.35
C PHE A 76 -1.38 -9.15 -1.04
N ALA A 77 -1.18 -7.97 -1.61
CA ALA A 77 -2.10 -6.85 -1.49
C ALA A 77 -2.11 -6.02 -2.79
N GLY A 78 -3.09 -5.13 -2.93
CA GLY A 78 -3.09 -4.17 -4.03
C GLY A 78 -1.88 -3.24 -3.95
N ALA A 79 -1.41 -2.75 -5.09
CA ALA A 79 -0.18 -1.96 -5.21
C ALA A 79 -0.13 -0.76 -4.25
N LEU A 80 -1.22 0.00 -4.13
CA LEU A 80 -1.32 1.16 -3.23
C LEU A 80 -1.08 0.85 -1.74
N HIS A 81 -1.25 -0.41 -1.34
CA HIS A 81 -0.99 -0.86 0.03
C HIS A 81 0.49 -1.18 0.27
N ILE A 82 1.31 -1.26 -0.78
CA ILE A 82 2.72 -1.70 -0.72
C ILE A 82 3.66 -0.60 -1.21
N GLU A 83 3.24 0.20 -2.20
CA GLU A 83 4.09 1.16 -2.90
C GLU A 83 4.81 2.13 -1.96
N GLN A 84 6.07 2.41 -2.29
CA GLN A 84 6.98 3.27 -1.54
C GLN A 84 7.12 2.85 -0.06
N SER A 85 6.72 1.62 0.28
CA SER A 85 6.69 1.09 1.64
C SER A 85 5.84 1.91 2.63
N LEU A 86 4.88 2.72 2.14
CA LEU A 86 4.11 3.68 2.96
C LEU A 86 2.79 3.12 3.52
N GLY A 87 2.27 2.03 2.93
CA GLY A 87 1.05 1.37 3.38
C GLY A 87 1.29 0.32 4.48
N ILE A 88 1.07 -0.94 4.14
CA ILE A 88 1.29 -2.10 5.02
C ILE A 88 2.73 -2.15 5.54
N PRO A 89 3.79 -1.99 4.70
CA PRO A 89 5.16 -2.15 5.16
C PRO A 89 5.54 -1.19 6.29
N LEU A 90 5.19 0.10 6.17
CA LEU A 90 5.45 1.09 7.22
C LEU A 90 4.82 0.69 8.56
N ARG A 91 3.59 0.20 8.52
CA ARG A 91 2.86 -0.19 9.73
C ARG A 91 3.37 -1.50 10.30
N PHE A 92 3.72 -2.44 9.42
CA PHE A 92 4.34 -3.70 9.83
C PHE A 92 5.67 -3.47 10.54
N SER A 93 6.54 -2.57 10.05
CA SER A 93 7.84 -2.28 10.66
C SER A 93 7.74 -1.71 12.08
N ARG A 94 6.60 -1.14 12.43
CA ARG A 94 6.32 -0.64 13.81
C ARG A 94 5.80 -1.74 14.75
N LEU A 95 5.31 -2.85 14.18
CA LEU A 95 4.69 -3.95 14.90
C LEU A 95 5.58 -5.19 15.02
N SER A 96 6.63 -5.26 14.21
CA SER A 96 7.50 -6.42 14.12
C SER A 96 8.92 -6.00 13.76
N ASN A 97 9.91 -6.68 14.38
CA ASN A 97 11.32 -6.53 14.06
C ASN A 97 11.78 -7.48 12.94
N LEU A 98 10.86 -8.24 12.35
CA LEU A 98 11.19 -9.13 11.25
C LEU A 98 11.53 -8.32 10.00
N PRO A 99 12.64 -8.63 9.30
CA PRO A 99 12.95 -8.00 8.03
C PRO A 99 11.92 -8.40 6.97
N PHE A 100 11.66 -7.49 6.06
CA PHE A 100 10.80 -7.73 4.91
C PHE A 100 11.39 -7.09 3.66
N ILE A 101 10.91 -7.51 2.52
CA ILE A 101 11.12 -6.88 1.23
C ILE A 101 9.75 -6.64 0.58
N SER A 102 9.64 -5.56 -0.15
CA SER A 102 8.48 -5.21 -0.97
C SER A 102 8.75 -5.54 -2.44
N ILE A 103 7.74 -6.10 -3.11
CA ILE A 103 7.79 -6.38 -4.53
C ILE A 103 6.55 -5.76 -5.16
N SER A 104 6.74 -4.86 -6.10
CA SER A 104 5.68 -4.30 -6.92
C SER A 104 5.79 -4.80 -8.35
N ASN A 105 4.76 -4.55 -9.14
CA ASN A 105 4.76 -4.89 -10.56
C ASN A 105 4.47 -3.66 -11.41
N GLU A 106 5.04 -3.63 -12.61
CA GLU A 106 4.84 -2.59 -13.60
C GLU A 106 4.53 -3.19 -14.96
N LYS A 107 3.41 -2.78 -15.54
CA LYS A 107 3.05 -3.15 -16.92
C LYS A 107 3.74 -2.19 -17.88
N ILE A 108 4.43 -2.72 -18.86
CA ILE A 108 4.98 -1.94 -19.97
C ILE A 108 4.15 -2.18 -21.24
N GLU A 109 3.94 -1.10 -21.99
CA GLU A 109 3.25 -1.16 -23.29
C GLU A 109 4.21 -1.09 -24.47
N ASN A 110 5.40 -0.49 -24.30
CA ASN A 110 6.45 -0.39 -25.29
C ASN A 110 7.82 -0.29 -24.64
N ASP A 111 8.82 -1.01 -25.17
CA ASP A 111 10.21 -0.99 -24.67
C ASP A 111 10.95 0.35 -24.83
N LYS A 112 10.41 1.26 -25.68
CA LYS A 112 11.17 2.45 -26.12
C LYS A 112 11.25 3.58 -25.13
N ASP A 113 10.33 3.65 -24.15
CA ASP A 113 10.24 4.75 -23.18
C ASP A 113 10.02 4.26 -21.75
N LEU A 114 10.69 3.16 -21.40
CA LEU A 114 10.55 2.56 -20.08
C LEU A 114 11.07 3.49 -18.99
N LYS A 115 10.18 4.17 -18.30
CA LYS A 115 10.46 4.90 -17.06
C LYS A 115 9.95 4.09 -15.89
N ILE A 116 10.87 3.51 -15.13
CA ILE A 116 10.55 2.77 -13.92
C ILE A 116 10.77 3.68 -12.72
N ASP A 117 9.75 3.82 -11.89
CA ASP A 117 9.91 4.44 -10.58
C ASP A 117 10.59 3.43 -9.64
N THR A 118 11.88 3.63 -9.41
CA THR A 118 12.69 2.78 -8.53
C THR A 118 12.34 2.95 -7.05
N ASN A 119 11.58 3.97 -6.69
CA ASN A 119 11.11 4.16 -5.31
C ASN A 119 9.83 3.36 -5.00
N LYS A 120 9.26 2.71 -6.02
CA LYS A 120 7.99 2.02 -5.92
C LYS A 120 8.01 0.83 -4.93
N ALA A 121 9.13 0.08 -4.93
CA ALA A 121 9.35 -1.06 -4.04
C ALA A 121 10.84 -1.45 -4.04
N ASP A 122 11.25 -2.37 -3.15
CA ASP A 122 12.62 -2.91 -3.14
C ASP A 122 12.93 -3.66 -4.44
N PHE A 123 11.91 -4.31 -5.04
CA PHE A 123 11.98 -4.94 -6.35
C PHE A 123 10.73 -4.58 -7.18
N VAL A 124 10.95 -4.26 -8.44
CA VAL A 124 9.87 -4.01 -9.41
C VAL A 124 9.91 -5.09 -10.48
N TYR A 125 8.86 -5.91 -10.53
CA TYR A 125 8.67 -6.90 -11.57
C TYR A 125 8.02 -6.25 -12.79
N ILE A 126 8.71 -6.30 -13.92
CA ILE A 126 8.26 -5.69 -15.17
C ILE A 126 7.66 -6.78 -16.05
N TYR A 127 6.48 -6.53 -16.59
CA TYR A 127 5.82 -7.46 -17.51
C TYR A 127 5.16 -6.73 -18.68
N GLU A 128 5.15 -7.39 -19.82
CA GLU A 128 4.42 -6.97 -21.00
C GLU A 128 3.05 -7.65 -21.05
N SER A 129 1.99 -6.88 -21.30
CA SER A 129 0.66 -7.44 -21.47
C SER A 129 0.55 -8.08 -22.85
N LEU A 130 0.35 -9.37 -22.87
CA LEU A 130 -0.08 -10.09 -24.08
C LEU A 130 -1.56 -9.79 -24.35
N GLU A 131 -1.91 -8.55 -24.65
CA GLU A 131 -3.24 -8.28 -25.20
C GLU A 131 -3.35 -9.01 -26.55
N LYS A 132 -4.20 -10.03 -26.59
CA LYS A 132 -4.63 -10.60 -27.87
C LYS A 132 -5.26 -9.46 -28.67
N LYS A 133 -4.57 -8.97 -29.71
CA LYS A 133 -5.22 -8.14 -30.73
C LYS A 133 -6.37 -8.99 -31.25
N SER A 134 -7.58 -8.72 -30.78
CA SER A 134 -8.78 -9.27 -31.40
C SER A 134 -8.80 -8.78 -32.86
N LYS A 135 -8.66 -9.74 -33.77
CA LYS A 135 -8.84 -9.52 -35.19
C LYS A 135 -10.30 -9.22 -35.49
#